data_a8fcba195a27a2a50133b7dc4f278c2e
#
_entry.id   a8fcba195a27a2a50133b7dc4f278c2e
#
_cell.length_a   1.000
_cell.length_b   1.000
_cell.length_c   1.000
_cell.angle_alpha   90.00
_cell.angle_beta   90.00
_cell.angle_gamma   90.00
#
_symmetry.space_group_name_H-M   'P 1'
#
loop_
_entity.id
_entity.type
_entity.pdbx_description
1 polymer ?
#
loop_
_entity_poly.entity_id
_entity_poly.type
_entity_poly.pdbx_seq_one_letter_code
_entity_poly.pdbx_strand_id
1 'polypeptide(L)'
;EKLQDVVRSLRRAGGIVNDSCGMHVHVDASKHTPQSLKNVLSIMYSKEDILFAALKVNPARIDSYCQAVDEPILEEIRKLPSGASMDQLKDRWYQGRDGSDYHYHSSRYRACYAQKKVMLRIF
;
A
#
# COMPACT_ATOMS: atom_id res chain seq x y z
N GLU A 1 -18.84 8.01 -8.25
CA GLU A 1 -19.87 9.05 -7.92
C GLU A 1 -19.99 9.25 -6.41
N LYS A 2 -20.35 8.26 -5.59
CA LYS A 2 -20.56 8.42 -4.13
C LYS A 2 -19.39 9.08 -3.39
N LEU A 3 -18.15 8.72 -3.69
CA LEU A 3 -16.97 9.32 -3.07
C LEU A 3 -16.85 10.82 -3.43
N GLN A 4 -17.08 11.17 -4.68
CA GLN A 4 -17.04 12.56 -5.12
C GLN A 4 -18.13 13.40 -4.44
N ASP A 5 -19.31 12.84 -4.23
CA ASP A 5 -20.41 13.54 -3.56
C ASP A 5 -20.09 13.78 -2.09
N VAL A 6 -19.49 12.80 -1.41
CA VAL A 6 -19.01 12.96 -0.03
C VAL A 6 -17.96 14.08 0.04
N VAL A 7 -16.95 14.05 -0.83
CA VAL A 7 -15.89 15.07 -0.84
C VAL A 7 -16.45 16.46 -1.14
N ARG A 8 -17.38 16.57 -2.11
CA ARG A 8 -18.06 17.86 -2.40
C ARG A 8 -18.87 18.38 -1.21
N SER A 9 -19.58 17.48 -0.52
CA SER A 9 -20.37 17.84 0.66
C SER A 9 -19.49 18.33 1.80
N LEU A 10 -18.38 17.65 2.07
CA LEU A 10 -17.38 18.06 3.07
C LEU A 10 -16.80 19.44 2.74
N ARG A 11 -16.43 19.69 1.48
CA ARG A 11 -15.90 21.00 1.07
C ARG A 11 -16.94 22.11 1.21
N ARG A 12 -18.20 21.86 0.86
CA ARG A 12 -19.31 22.82 1.06
C ARG A 12 -19.57 23.12 2.53
N ALA A 13 -19.35 22.13 3.40
CA ALA A 13 -19.46 22.30 4.86
C ALA A 13 -18.23 23.00 5.49
N GLY A 14 -17.28 23.49 4.68
CA GLY A 14 -16.09 24.19 5.18
C GLY A 14 -14.92 23.26 5.52
N GLY A 15 -14.98 22.00 5.13
CA GLY A 15 -13.86 21.06 5.31
C GLY A 15 -12.64 21.50 4.50
N ILE A 16 -11.49 21.57 5.18
CA ILE A 16 -10.19 21.88 4.58
C ILE A 16 -9.25 20.68 4.72
N VAL A 17 -8.32 20.54 3.81
CA VAL A 17 -7.23 19.56 3.87
C VAL A 17 -5.94 20.29 4.17
N ASN A 18 -5.08 19.66 4.96
CA ASN A 18 -3.74 20.15 5.27
C ASN A 18 -2.73 19.00 5.14
N ASP A 19 -1.46 19.27 5.40
CA ASP A 19 -0.36 18.31 5.26
C ASP A 19 -0.45 17.11 6.23
N SER A 20 -1.33 17.14 7.24
CA SER A 20 -1.58 15.99 8.12
C SER A 20 -2.62 15.01 7.59
N CYS A 21 -3.40 15.41 6.58
CA CYS A 21 -4.44 14.58 6.01
C CYS A 21 -3.82 13.54 5.05
N GLY A 22 -4.42 12.34 5.03
CA GLY A 22 -4.06 11.29 4.09
C GLY A 22 -5.29 10.52 3.64
N MET A 23 -5.20 9.90 2.48
CA MET A 23 -6.24 9.02 1.96
C MET A 23 -5.75 7.58 1.96
N HIS A 24 -6.57 6.67 2.50
CA HIS A 24 -6.28 5.25 2.50
C HIS A 24 -7.40 4.52 1.74
N VAL A 25 -7.02 3.68 0.80
CA VAL A 25 -7.94 2.79 0.10
C VAL A 25 -7.66 1.37 0.55
N HIS A 26 -8.64 0.74 1.19
CA HIS A 26 -8.56 -0.63 1.64
C HIS A 26 -9.35 -1.52 0.69
N VAL A 27 -8.69 -2.52 0.13
CA VAL A 27 -9.31 -3.53 -0.73
C VAL A 27 -9.26 -4.87 0.01
N ASP A 28 -10.37 -5.59 0.02
CA ASP A 28 -10.42 -6.92 0.62
C ASP A 28 -9.48 -7.89 -0.10
N ALA A 29 -8.55 -8.47 0.65
CA ALA A 29 -7.56 -9.41 0.13
C ALA A 29 -7.96 -10.89 0.34
N SER A 30 -9.13 -11.17 0.90
CA SER A 30 -9.56 -12.54 1.26
C SER A 30 -9.61 -13.48 0.06
N LYS A 31 -9.86 -12.95 -1.12
CA LYS A 31 -9.93 -13.70 -2.40
C LYS A 31 -8.61 -13.71 -3.19
N HIS A 32 -7.59 -13.02 -2.70
CA HIS A 32 -6.30 -12.99 -3.36
C HIS A 32 -5.48 -14.25 -3.03
N THR A 33 -4.87 -14.80 -4.07
CA THR A 33 -3.82 -15.82 -3.91
C THR A 33 -2.45 -15.14 -3.74
N PRO A 34 -1.41 -15.84 -3.23
CA PRO A 34 -0.05 -15.30 -3.20
C PRO A 34 0.41 -14.81 -4.56
N GLN A 35 0.06 -15.52 -5.64
CA GLN A 35 0.41 -15.10 -6.99
C GLN A 35 -0.27 -13.80 -7.39
N SER A 36 -1.56 -13.62 -7.09
CA SER A 36 -2.24 -12.37 -7.41
C SER A 36 -1.71 -11.19 -6.59
N LEU A 37 -1.30 -11.40 -5.34
CA LEU A 37 -0.65 -10.36 -4.54
C LEU A 37 0.74 -10.01 -5.07
N LYS A 38 1.53 -11.00 -5.51
CA LYS A 38 2.81 -10.74 -6.23
C LYS A 38 2.59 -9.83 -7.43
N ASN A 39 1.57 -10.10 -8.21
CA ASN A 39 1.23 -9.30 -9.39
C ASN A 39 0.83 -7.87 -9.00
N VAL A 40 -0.02 -7.71 -7.98
CA VAL A 40 -0.42 -6.39 -7.48
C VAL A 40 0.80 -5.59 -7.01
N LEU A 41 1.68 -6.19 -6.20
CA LEU A 41 2.90 -5.53 -5.72
C LEU A 41 3.82 -5.12 -6.88
N SER A 42 3.98 -5.99 -7.88
CA SER A 42 4.79 -5.70 -9.06
C SER A 42 4.22 -4.57 -9.92
N ILE A 43 2.90 -4.54 -10.09
CA ILE A 43 2.20 -3.46 -10.80
C ILE A 43 2.36 -2.15 -10.03
N MET A 44 2.12 -2.17 -8.73
CA MET A 44 2.27 -0.98 -7.89
C MET A 44 3.68 -0.43 -7.97
N TYR A 45 4.71 -1.24 -7.74
CA TYR A 45 6.10 -0.85 -7.87
C TYR A 45 6.40 -0.19 -9.23
N SER A 46 5.92 -0.79 -10.33
CA SER A 46 6.16 -0.28 -11.68
C SER A 46 5.42 1.03 -12.01
N LYS A 47 4.46 1.45 -11.18
CA LYS A 47 3.58 2.61 -11.43
C LYS A 47 3.61 3.66 -10.32
N GLU A 48 4.35 3.43 -9.26
CA GLU A 48 4.39 4.33 -8.09
C GLU A 48 4.77 5.76 -8.48
N ASP A 49 5.80 5.94 -9.30
CA ASP A 49 6.24 7.28 -9.73
C ASP A 49 5.12 8.03 -10.47
N ILE A 50 4.41 7.33 -11.36
CA ILE A 50 3.28 7.90 -12.10
C ILE A 50 2.16 8.29 -11.14
N LEU A 51 1.87 7.42 -10.16
CA LEU A 51 0.83 7.66 -9.16
C LEU A 51 1.21 8.85 -8.27
N PHE A 52 2.44 8.91 -7.78
CA PHE A 52 2.91 10.01 -6.94
C PHE A 52 2.87 11.35 -7.70
N ALA A 53 3.30 11.36 -8.95
CA ALA A 53 3.22 12.55 -9.79
C ALA A 53 1.78 12.98 -10.09
N ALA A 54 0.91 12.04 -10.49
CA ALA A 54 -0.50 12.31 -10.80
C ALA A 54 -1.28 12.84 -9.60
N LEU A 55 -0.98 12.32 -8.42
CA LEU A 55 -1.63 12.70 -7.17
C LEU A 55 -0.95 13.88 -6.47
N LYS A 56 0.15 14.39 -7.04
CA LYS A 56 0.95 15.48 -6.48
C LYS A 56 1.35 15.22 -5.03
N VAL A 57 1.81 14.00 -4.74
CA VAL A 57 2.22 13.62 -3.39
C VAL A 57 3.41 14.48 -2.97
N ASN A 58 3.33 15.06 -1.78
CA ASN A 58 4.42 15.87 -1.24
C ASN A 58 5.68 14.99 -1.05
N PRO A 59 6.86 15.38 -1.56
CA PRO A 59 8.09 14.60 -1.43
C PRO A 59 8.43 14.19 0.01
N ALA A 60 8.25 15.09 0.98
CA ALA A 60 8.48 14.77 2.39
C ALA A 60 7.58 13.63 2.92
N ARG A 61 6.45 13.37 2.27
CA ARG A 61 5.58 12.23 2.60
C ARG A 61 6.02 10.94 1.93
N ILE A 62 6.60 11.02 0.74
CA ILE A 62 7.19 9.85 0.07
C ILE A 62 8.32 9.30 0.95
N ASP A 63 9.11 10.16 1.56
CA ASP A 63 10.22 9.77 2.44
C ASP A 63 9.76 9.20 3.80
N SER A 64 8.52 9.46 4.22
CA SER A 64 8.06 9.10 5.56
C SER A 64 6.86 8.16 5.59
N TYR A 65 5.71 8.61 5.11
CA TYR A 65 4.43 7.90 5.30
C TYR A 65 3.89 7.21 4.04
N CYS A 66 4.48 7.48 2.88
CA CYS A 66 4.04 6.96 1.59
C CYS A 66 5.23 6.40 0.80
N GLN A 67 6.12 5.69 1.51
CA GLN A 67 7.34 5.13 0.94
C GLN A 67 7.03 4.18 -0.22
N ALA A 68 7.86 4.23 -1.25
CA ALA A 68 7.80 3.27 -2.35
C ALA A 68 7.98 1.82 -1.87
N VAL A 69 7.54 0.88 -2.67
CA VAL A 69 7.81 -0.54 -2.42
C VAL A 69 9.32 -0.77 -2.51
N ASP A 70 9.86 -1.45 -1.53
CA ASP A 70 11.28 -1.78 -1.44
C ASP A 70 11.64 -2.83 -2.50
N GLU A 71 12.54 -2.48 -3.41
CA GLU A 71 12.95 -3.37 -4.49
C GLU A 71 13.55 -4.70 -3.99
N PRO A 72 14.44 -4.73 -2.99
CA PRO A 72 14.95 -5.98 -2.43
C PRO A 72 13.84 -6.90 -1.89
N ILE A 73 12.84 -6.34 -1.21
CA ILE A 73 11.70 -7.14 -0.71
C ILE A 73 10.87 -7.67 -1.89
N LEU A 74 10.64 -6.85 -2.89
CA LEU A 74 9.89 -7.26 -4.08
C LEU A 74 10.61 -8.39 -4.84
N GLU A 75 11.93 -8.31 -4.97
CA GLU A 75 12.74 -9.37 -5.58
C GLU A 75 12.64 -10.70 -4.82
N GLU A 76 12.70 -10.66 -3.49
CA GLU A 76 12.50 -11.87 -2.67
C GLU A 76 11.09 -12.46 -2.84
N ILE A 77 10.08 -11.61 -2.93
CA ILE A 77 8.70 -12.05 -3.21
C ILE A 77 8.57 -12.64 -4.62
N ARG A 78 9.23 -12.06 -5.61
CA ARG A 78 9.23 -12.57 -6.99
C ARG A 78 9.85 -13.96 -7.10
N LYS A 79 10.85 -14.27 -6.30
CA LYS A 79 11.50 -15.59 -6.25
C LYS A 79 10.61 -16.70 -5.68
N LEU A 80 9.53 -16.35 -4.99
CA LEU A 80 8.60 -17.36 -4.47
C LEU A 80 7.97 -18.16 -5.61
N PRO A 81 7.87 -19.50 -5.49
CA PRO A 81 7.26 -20.34 -6.51
C PRO A 81 5.77 -20.02 -6.68
N SER A 82 5.19 -20.41 -7.81
CA SER A 82 3.77 -20.17 -8.11
C SER A 82 2.82 -20.84 -7.12
N GLY A 83 3.25 -21.92 -6.46
CA GLY A 83 2.50 -22.63 -5.41
C GLY A 83 2.80 -22.17 -3.99
N ALA A 84 3.51 -21.05 -3.80
CA ALA A 84 3.83 -20.55 -2.47
C ALA A 84 2.56 -20.30 -1.65
N SER A 85 2.67 -20.55 -0.34
CA SER A 85 1.57 -20.26 0.60
C SER A 85 1.51 -18.77 0.95
N MET A 86 0.37 -18.34 1.51
CA MET A 86 0.21 -16.99 2.02
C MET A 86 1.21 -16.68 3.14
N ASP A 87 1.54 -17.68 3.95
CA ASP A 87 2.48 -17.50 5.05
C ASP A 87 3.92 -17.32 4.55
N GLN A 88 4.31 -18.04 3.49
CA GLN A 88 5.60 -17.81 2.84
C GLN A 88 5.71 -16.40 2.24
N LEU A 89 4.61 -15.90 1.66
CA LEU A 89 4.59 -14.51 1.15
C LEU A 89 4.71 -13.50 2.28
N LYS A 90 3.99 -13.70 3.38
CA LYS A 90 4.09 -12.85 4.58
C LYS A 90 5.48 -12.87 5.18
N ASP A 91 6.09 -14.04 5.31
CA ASP A 91 7.44 -14.19 5.85
C ASP A 91 8.45 -13.37 5.03
N ARG A 92 8.37 -13.41 3.71
CA ARG A 92 9.22 -12.58 2.84
C ARG A 92 8.92 -11.09 2.98
N TRP A 93 7.64 -10.72 3.04
CA TRP A 93 7.25 -9.33 3.22
C TRP A 93 7.72 -8.74 4.55
N TYR A 94 7.61 -9.50 5.62
CA TYR A 94 8.03 -9.08 6.96
C TYR A 94 9.48 -9.47 7.31
N GLN A 95 10.21 -10.08 6.39
CA GLN A 95 11.61 -10.48 6.58
C GLN A 95 11.83 -11.40 7.79
N GLY A 96 10.95 -12.38 7.96
CA GLY A 96 11.01 -13.35 9.06
C GLY A 96 10.66 -12.78 10.44
N ARG A 97 10.18 -11.54 10.52
CA ARG A 97 9.67 -10.99 11.78
C ARG A 97 8.26 -11.49 12.05
N ASP A 98 7.98 -11.79 13.30
CA ASP A 98 6.67 -12.26 13.71
C ASP A 98 5.59 -11.24 13.32
N GLY A 99 4.61 -11.70 12.56
CA GLY A 99 3.50 -10.86 12.09
C GLY A 99 2.55 -10.38 13.20
N SER A 100 2.76 -10.79 14.46
CA SER A 100 2.03 -10.25 15.61
C SER A 100 2.30 -8.77 15.82
N ASP A 101 3.49 -8.29 15.44
CA ASP A 101 3.92 -6.90 15.58
C ASP A 101 3.75 -6.04 14.31
N TYR A 102 2.95 -6.51 13.35
CA TYR A 102 2.79 -5.81 12.07
C TYR A 102 2.32 -4.35 12.19
N HIS A 103 1.67 -3.97 13.29
CA HIS A 103 1.29 -2.58 13.54
C HIS A 103 2.50 -1.65 13.68
N TYR A 104 3.63 -2.17 14.10
CA TYR A 104 4.87 -1.42 14.30
C TYR A 104 5.90 -1.66 13.19
N HIS A 105 5.63 -2.58 12.26
CA HIS A 105 6.55 -2.86 11.17
C HIS A 105 6.63 -1.69 10.18
N SER A 106 7.84 -1.35 9.73
CA SER A 106 8.09 -0.22 8.81
C SER A 106 7.33 -0.33 7.48
N SER A 107 6.98 -1.55 7.04
CA SER A 107 6.19 -1.76 5.81
C SER A 107 4.81 -1.06 5.84
N ARG A 108 4.30 -0.71 7.02
CA ARG A 108 3.05 0.09 7.15
C ARG A 108 3.14 1.48 6.51
N TYR A 109 4.34 2.01 6.34
CA TYR A 109 4.56 3.33 5.74
C TYR A 109 4.71 3.27 4.22
N ARG A 110 4.66 2.09 3.60
CA ARG A 110 4.72 1.95 2.16
C ARG A 110 3.39 2.29 1.50
N ALA A 111 3.45 2.84 0.30
CA ALA A 111 2.27 3.20 -0.48
C ALA A 111 1.38 1.97 -0.79
N CYS A 112 1.99 0.81 -1.00
CA CYS A 112 1.28 -0.45 -1.11
C CYS A 112 1.66 -1.37 0.05
N TYR A 113 0.66 -1.96 0.71
CA TYR A 113 0.83 -2.77 1.88
C TYR A 113 -0.13 -3.96 1.84
N ALA A 114 0.40 -5.17 1.91
CA ALA A 114 -0.36 -6.41 1.78
C ALA A 114 -0.55 -7.10 3.14
N GLN A 115 -1.78 -7.07 3.64
CA GLN A 115 -2.22 -7.84 4.80
C GLN A 115 -3.49 -8.62 4.48
N LYS A 116 -4.35 -8.89 5.50
CA LYS A 116 -5.72 -9.37 5.29
C LYS A 116 -6.52 -8.46 4.35
N LYS A 117 -6.03 -7.24 4.12
CA LYS A 117 -6.53 -6.27 3.13
C LYS A 117 -5.34 -5.74 2.35
N VAL A 118 -5.45 -5.61 1.05
CA VAL A 118 -4.53 -4.79 0.28
C VAL A 118 -4.87 -3.35 0.59
N MET A 119 -3.92 -2.62 1.13
CA MET A 119 -4.08 -1.20 1.43
C MET A 119 -3.24 -0.40 0.43
N LEU A 120 -3.90 0.45 -0.33
CA LEU A 120 -3.26 1.50 -1.11
C LEU A 120 -3.35 2.79 -0.30
N ARG A 121 -2.21 3.35 0.06
CA ARG A 121 -2.12 4.67 0.68
C ARG A 121 -1.89 5.70 -0.40
N ILE A 122 -2.82 6.63 -0.49
CA ILE A 122 -2.77 7.77 -1.40
C ILE A 122 -2.91 9.01 -0.53
N PHE A 123 -1.98 9.91 -0.64
CA PHE A 123 -1.95 11.15 0.14
C PHE A 123 -2.09 12.38 -0.74
#